data_e549c4341ab6ac0c746f0d0a2b7e1cbf
#
_entry.id   e549c4341ab6ac0c746f0d0a2b7e1cbf
#
_cell.length_a   1.000
_cell.length_b   1.000
_cell.length_c   1.000
_cell.angle_alpha   90.00
_cell.angle_beta   90.00
_cell.angle_gamma   90.00
#
_symmetry.space_group_name_H-M   'P 1'
#
loop_
_entity.id
_entity.type
_entity.pdbx_description
1 polymer ?
#
loop_
_entity_poly.entity_id
_entity_poly.type
_entity_poly.pdbx_seq_one_letter_code
_entity_poly.pdbx_strand_id
1 'polypeptide(L)' 'MSEYALYQGDAFITLGTLSEISKETGIAEKLLRYYTFASTQRRNPNGRAVVKIEVDDEG' A
#
# COMPACT_ATOMS: atom_id res chain seq x y z
N MET A 1 -9.59 -7.58 -8.99
CA MET A 1 -8.53 -6.67 -8.83
C MET A 1 -8.29 -6.39 -7.40
N SER A 2 -7.08 -6.17 -7.04
CA SER A 2 -6.74 -5.94 -5.66
C SER A 2 -6.58 -4.46 -5.38
N GLU A 3 -7.08 -4.03 -4.27
CA GLU A 3 -6.89 -2.65 -3.86
C GLU A 3 -5.98 -2.62 -2.67
N TYR A 4 -5.26 -1.53 -2.54
CA TYR A 4 -4.29 -1.37 -1.47
C TYR A 4 -4.47 0.00 -0.85
N ALA A 5 -4.13 0.11 0.42
CA ALA A 5 -4.18 1.38 1.11
C ALA A 5 -2.76 1.75 1.50
N LEU A 6 -2.37 2.96 1.23
CA LEU A 6 -1.05 3.44 1.57
C LEU A 6 -1.13 4.30 2.82
N TYR A 7 -0.30 4.00 3.79
CA TYR A 7 -0.24 4.77 5.02
C TYR A 7 1.18 5.31 5.21
N GLN A 8 1.28 6.41 5.90
CA GLN A 8 2.56 6.98 6.23
C GLN A 8 2.51 7.08 7.75
N GLY A 9 3.14 6.17 8.43
CA GLY A 9 2.96 6.08 9.88
C GLY A 9 1.53 5.70 10.14
N ASP A 10 0.82 6.53 10.90
CA ASP A 10 -0.57 6.28 11.19
C ASP A 10 -1.48 7.00 10.24
N ALA A 11 -0.98 7.79 9.36
CA ALA A 11 -1.83 8.62 8.50
C ALA A 11 -2.18 7.90 7.21
N PHE A 12 -3.44 7.87 6.88
CA PHE A 12 -3.90 7.29 5.63
C PHE A 12 -3.58 8.28 4.51
N ILE A 13 -2.96 7.82 3.44
CA ILE A 13 -2.59 8.67 2.33
C ILE A 13 -3.53 8.48 1.15
N THR A 14 -3.63 7.28 0.63
CA THR A 14 -4.46 7.07 -0.54
C THR A 14 -4.81 5.59 -0.68
N LEU A 15 -5.76 5.30 -1.54
CA LEU A 15 -6.26 3.97 -1.73
C LEU A 15 -6.40 3.71 -3.21
N GLY A 16 -6.12 2.54 -3.66
CA GLY A 16 -6.29 2.14 -5.04
C GLY A 16 -5.40 0.98 -5.39
N THR A 17 -5.25 0.72 -6.69
CA THR A 17 -4.33 -0.32 -7.11
C THR A 17 -2.92 0.20 -6.96
N LEU A 18 -1.95 -0.69 -7.01
CA LEU A 18 -0.55 -0.24 -6.90
C LEU A 18 -0.22 0.75 -8.03
N SER A 19 -0.76 0.51 -9.20
CA SER A 19 -0.53 1.38 -10.33
C SER A 19 -1.09 2.78 -10.06
N GLU A 20 -2.29 2.83 -9.50
CA GLU A 20 -2.92 4.09 -9.20
C GLU A 20 -2.17 4.84 -8.09
N ILE A 21 -1.77 4.13 -7.08
CA ILE A 21 -1.04 4.74 -5.97
C ILE A 21 0.31 5.26 -6.49
N SER A 22 0.94 4.50 -7.38
CA SER A 22 2.20 4.92 -7.96
C SER A 22 2.04 6.23 -8.71
N LYS A 23 0.99 6.37 -9.49
CA LYS A 23 0.77 7.58 -10.23
C LYS A 23 0.45 8.75 -9.32
N GLU A 24 -0.31 8.48 -8.29
CA GLU A 24 -0.70 9.54 -7.40
C GLU A 24 0.44 10.04 -6.57
N THR A 25 1.31 9.19 -6.11
CA THR A 25 2.35 9.56 -5.16
C THR A 25 3.72 9.67 -5.79
N GLY A 26 3.91 9.15 -6.98
CA GLY A 26 5.22 9.13 -7.58
C GLY A 26 6.12 8.03 -7.08
N ILE A 27 5.60 7.12 -6.27
CA ILE A 27 6.41 6.03 -5.75
C ILE A 27 6.34 4.88 -6.73
N ALA A 28 7.47 4.26 -7.05
CA ALA A 28 7.49 3.17 -8.01
C ALA A 28 6.64 1.99 -7.53
N GLU A 29 5.96 1.33 -8.45
CA GLU A 29 5.12 0.18 -8.08
C GLU A 29 5.95 -0.90 -7.42
N LYS A 30 7.17 -1.11 -7.88
CA LYS A 30 8.03 -2.10 -7.28
C LYS A 30 8.24 -1.81 -5.81
N LEU A 31 8.41 -0.56 -5.46
CA LEU A 31 8.63 -0.18 -4.08
C LEU A 31 7.35 -0.32 -3.28
N LEU A 32 6.22 0.01 -3.87
CA LEU A 32 4.94 -0.15 -3.19
C LEU A 32 4.70 -1.63 -2.88
N ARG A 33 5.03 -2.50 -3.82
CA ARG A 33 4.87 -3.92 -3.60
C ARG A 33 5.76 -4.39 -2.45
N TYR A 34 6.96 -3.84 -2.38
CA TYR A 34 7.88 -4.17 -1.31
C TYR A 34 7.28 -3.81 0.05
N TYR A 35 6.59 -2.69 0.12
CA TYR A 35 6.02 -2.24 1.38
C TYR A 35 4.83 -3.10 1.83
N THR A 36 4.32 -3.97 0.98
CA THR A 36 3.20 -4.81 1.40
C THR A 36 3.69 -5.98 2.25
N PHE A 37 5.00 -6.23 2.30
CA PHE A 37 5.51 -7.35 3.08
C PHE A 37 5.49 -7.01 4.55
N ALA A 38 5.03 -7.93 5.34
CA ALA A 38 4.92 -7.71 6.78
C ALA A 38 6.26 -7.37 7.43
N SER A 39 7.32 -8.02 6.97
CA SER A 39 8.62 -7.75 7.56
C SER A 39 9.05 -6.32 7.31
N THR A 40 8.71 -5.77 6.15
CA THR A 40 9.06 -4.41 5.84
C THR A 40 8.24 -3.46 6.71
N GLN A 41 6.98 -3.76 6.93
CA GLN A 41 6.14 -2.91 7.75
C GLN A 41 6.65 -2.87 9.18
N ARG A 42 7.16 -3.99 9.67
CA ARG A 42 7.69 -3.99 11.01
C ARG A 42 8.95 -3.17 11.11
N ARG A 43 9.78 -3.21 10.07
CA ARG A 43 11.05 -2.52 10.14
C ARG A 43 10.94 -1.03 9.99
N ASN A 44 9.86 -0.55 9.40
CA ASN A 44 9.71 0.87 9.15
C ASN A 44 8.51 1.43 9.85
N PRO A 45 8.53 1.51 11.14
CA PRO A 45 7.38 1.99 11.87
C PRO A 45 7.01 3.42 11.51
N ASN A 46 7.98 4.22 11.11
CA ASN A 46 7.65 5.57 10.73
C ASN A 46 7.59 5.70 9.26
N GLY A 47 7.70 4.65 8.53
CA GLY A 47 7.75 4.73 7.09
C GLY A 47 6.42 4.45 6.48
N ARG A 48 6.43 4.21 5.19
CA ARG A 48 5.21 3.93 4.47
C ARG A 48 4.83 2.48 4.64
N ALA A 49 3.56 2.22 4.68
CA ALA A 49 3.05 0.86 4.77
C ALA A 49 1.94 0.73 3.77
N VAL A 50 1.92 -0.38 3.04
CA VAL A 50 0.88 -0.63 2.05
C VAL A 50 0.14 -1.88 2.49
N VAL A 51 -1.15 -1.75 2.70
CA VAL A 51 -1.97 -2.84 3.18
C VAL A 51 -2.89 -3.29 2.06
N LYS A 52 -2.90 -4.57 1.78
CA LYS A 52 -3.78 -5.09 0.75
C LYS A 52 -5.18 -5.19 1.31
N ILE A 53 -6.15 -4.63 0.61
CA ILE A 53 -7.51 -4.68 1.04
C ILE A 53 -8.20 -5.67 0.13
N GLU A 54 -8.66 -6.79 0.69
CA GLU A 54 -9.31 -7.76 -0.10
C GLU A 54 -10.76 -7.52 -0.06
N VAL A 55 -11.37 -7.19 -1.13
CA VAL A 55 -12.79 -7.02 -1.19
C VAL A 55 -13.31 -8.33 -1.64
N ASP A 56 -13.98 -9.02 -0.73
CA ASP A 56 -14.45 -10.28 -1.03
C ASP A 56 -15.69 -10.16 -1.76
N ASP A 57 -15.72 -10.02 -2.96
CA ASP A 57 -16.83 -9.77 -3.63
C ASP A 57 -17.42 -10.95 -4.06
N GLU A 58 -17.64 -11.90 -3.47
CA GLU A 58 -18.14 -13.00 -3.77
C GLU A 58 -19.28 -12.99 -4.38
N GLY A 59 -19.44 -12.60 -4.82
CA GLY A 59 -20.63 -12.50 -5.47
C GLY A 59 -21.15 -13.55 -5.87
#